data_349eaf132f07f720d8412a3c4aac5b86
#
_entry.id   349eaf132f07f720d8412a3c4aac5b86
#
_cell.length_a   1.000
_cell.length_b   1.000
_cell.length_c   1.000
_cell.angle_alpha   90.00
_cell.angle_beta   90.00
_cell.angle_gamma   90.00
#
_symmetry.space_group_name_H-M   'P 1'
#
loop_
_entity.id
_entity.type
_entity.pdbx_description
1 polymer ?
#
loop_
_entity_poly.entity_id
_entity_poly.type
_entity_poly.pdbx_seq_one_letter_code
_entity_poly.pdbx_strand_id
1 'polypeptide(L)'
;MRTFQHKVTINDIGAILVFGLGAFFCLWHRTSSVMVVLGFVLIVVTLRAVDRAIHTSYVLTDDDQLRIKTGRIGQIKSISISDIRSLEKHPFAFRIGHYILIELVNGNTISVQPDNVDSFQAVLTKRMIMRKDEE
;
A
#
# COMPACT_ATOMS: atom_id res chain seq x y z
N MET A 1 -11.53 17.17 0.50
CA MET A 1 -11.06 15.78 0.68
C MET A 1 -10.69 15.18 -0.66
N ARG A 2 -9.53 14.61 -0.77
CA ARG A 2 -9.05 14.05 -2.03
C ARG A 2 -8.58 12.61 -1.83
N THR A 3 -9.02 11.70 -2.67
CA THR A 3 -8.72 10.28 -2.57
C THR A 3 -7.81 9.84 -3.72
N PHE A 4 -6.76 9.10 -3.39
CA PHE A 4 -5.85 8.49 -4.35
C PHE A 4 -5.92 6.98 -4.23
N GLN A 5 -6.02 6.28 -5.36
CA GLN A 5 -6.02 4.84 -5.39
C GLN A 5 -4.60 4.27 -5.30
N HIS A 6 -4.47 3.09 -4.71
CA HIS A 6 -3.22 2.35 -4.73
C HIS A 6 -2.98 1.74 -6.10
N LYS A 7 -1.77 1.89 -6.62
CA LYS A 7 -1.40 1.26 -7.87
C LYS A 7 -1.02 -0.20 -7.63
N VAL A 8 -1.69 -1.11 -8.34
CA VAL A 8 -1.33 -2.53 -8.31
C VAL A 8 -0.01 -2.70 -9.05
N THR A 9 1.01 -3.16 -8.34
CA THR A 9 2.34 -3.34 -8.90
C THR A 9 2.56 -4.76 -9.39
N ILE A 10 3.61 -4.94 -10.20
CA ILE A 10 3.99 -6.27 -10.68
C ILE A 10 4.37 -7.18 -9.50
N ASN A 11 4.88 -6.62 -8.41
CA ASN A 11 5.17 -7.37 -7.19
C ASN A 11 3.89 -7.91 -6.54
N ASP A 12 2.83 -7.12 -6.51
CA ASP A 12 1.52 -7.54 -6.00
C ASP A 12 0.96 -8.70 -6.83
N ILE A 13 1.01 -8.55 -8.15
CA ILE A 13 0.57 -9.60 -9.08
C ILE A 13 1.41 -10.85 -8.93
N GLY A 14 2.73 -10.69 -8.85
CA GLY A 14 3.66 -11.81 -8.66
C GLY A 14 3.39 -12.60 -7.38
N ALA A 15 3.18 -11.90 -6.27
CA ALA A 15 2.85 -12.53 -4.99
C ALA A 15 1.54 -13.31 -5.06
N ILE A 16 0.50 -12.71 -5.66
CA ILE A 16 -0.80 -13.38 -5.83
C ILE A 16 -0.66 -14.63 -6.69
N LEU A 17 0.08 -14.57 -7.78
CA LEU A 17 0.31 -15.72 -8.65
C LEU A 17 1.08 -16.83 -7.93
N VAL A 18 2.15 -16.50 -7.22
CA VAL A 18 2.96 -17.49 -6.49
C VAL A 18 2.13 -18.19 -5.43
N PHE A 19 1.42 -17.46 -4.59
CA PHE A 19 0.59 -18.04 -3.54
C PHE A 19 -0.60 -18.80 -4.11
N GLY A 20 -1.23 -18.30 -5.17
CA GLY A 20 -2.34 -18.97 -5.83
C GLY A 20 -1.93 -20.30 -6.47
N LEU A 21 -0.80 -20.33 -7.18
CA LEU A 21 -0.26 -21.55 -7.76
C LEU A 21 0.18 -22.53 -6.69
N GLY A 22 0.78 -22.05 -5.60
CA GLY A 22 1.15 -22.90 -4.46
C GLY A 22 -0.07 -23.55 -3.81
N ALA A 23 -1.14 -22.79 -3.63
CA ALA A 23 -2.42 -23.31 -3.09
C ALA A 23 -3.00 -24.38 -4.01
N PHE A 24 -3.02 -24.13 -5.32
CA PHE A 24 -3.51 -25.08 -6.30
C PHE A 24 -2.67 -26.37 -6.29
N PHE A 25 -1.35 -26.25 -6.26
CA PHE A 25 -0.44 -27.40 -6.19
C PHE A 25 -0.69 -28.23 -4.92
N CYS A 26 -0.80 -27.58 -3.77
CA CYS A 26 -1.04 -28.29 -2.51
C CYS A 26 -2.37 -29.03 -2.48
N LEU A 27 -3.43 -28.43 -3.04
CA LEU A 27 -4.74 -29.07 -3.11
C LEU A 27 -4.81 -30.17 -4.18
N TRP A 28 -4.05 -30.04 -5.25
CA TRP A 28 -3.96 -31.07 -6.27
C TRP A 28 -3.25 -32.34 -5.75
N HIS A 29 -2.16 -32.15 -5.01
CA HIS A 29 -1.38 -33.23 -4.43
C HIS A 29 -1.84 -33.55 -3.00
N ARG A 30 -3.09 -33.99 -2.85
CA ARG A 30 -3.72 -34.30 -1.55
C ARG A 30 -3.21 -35.63 -0.96
N THR A 31 -1.90 -35.79 -0.90
CA THR A 31 -1.29 -37.05 -0.39
C THR A 31 -1.27 -37.10 1.15
N SER A 32 -1.40 -35.98 1.84
CA SER A 32 -1.42 -35.92 3.30
C SER A 32 -2.33 -34.80 3.79
N SER A 33 -2.79 -34.91 5.05
CA SER A 33 -3.61 -33.89 5.70
C SER A 33 -2.88 -32.55 5.80
N VAL A 34 -1.56 -32.59 5.97
CA VAL A 34 -0.71 -31.40 6.05
C VAL A 34 -0.78 -30.60 4.75
N MET A 35 -0.75 -31.27 3.60
CA MET A 35 -0.85 -30.59 2.29
C MET A 35 -2.19 -29.91 2.10
N VAL A 36 -3.27 -30.53 2.54
CA VAL A 36 -4.62 -29.94 2.46
C VAL A 36 -4.71 -28.69 3.34
N VAL A 37 -4.24 -28.77 4.58
CA VAL A 37 -4.23 -27.62 5.50
C VAL A 37 -3.38 -26.48 4.94
N LEU A 38 -2.20 -26.78 4.42
CA LEU A 38 -1.32 -25.79 3.81
C LEU A 38 -2.00 -25.12 2.60
N GLY A 39 -2.70 -25.88 1.78
CA GLY A 39 -3.47 -25.36 0.64
C GLY A 39 -4.52 -24.35 1.07
N PHE A 40 -5.29 -24.64 2.12
CA PHE A 40 -6.29 -23.71 2.65
C PHE A 40 -5.64 -22.45 3.21
N VAL A 41 -4.53 -22.57 3.96
CA VAL A 41 -3.79 -21.41 4.46
C VAL A 41 -3.33 -20.53 3.30
N LEU A 42 -2.79 -21.11 2.24
CA LEU A 42 -2.35 -20.36 1.07
C LEU A 42 -3.52 -19.66 0.34
N ILE A 43 -4.70 -20.28 0.29
CA ILE A 43 -5.90 -19.64 -0.27
C ILE A 43 -6.25 -18.40 0.54
N VAL A 44 -6.29 -18.48 1.86
CA VAL A 44 -6.59 -17.34 2.73
C VAL A 44 -5.57 -16.22 2.52
N VAL A 45 -4.27 -16.54 2.48
CA VAL A 45 -3.21 -15.56 2.23
C VAL A 45 -3.39 -14.90 0.86
N THR A 46 -3.73 -15.67 -0.17
CA THR A 46 -3.96 -15.15 -1.52
C THR A 46 -5.14 -14.18 -1.54
N LEU A 47 -6.25 -14.55 -0.91
CA LEU A 47 -7.43 -13.69 -0.84
C LEU A 47 -7.14 -12.38 -0.10
N ARG A 48 -6.35 -12.43 0.98
CA ARG A 48 -5.92 -11.24 1.70
C ARG A 48 -5.03 -10.35 0.83
N ALA A 49 -4.12 -10.96 0.06
CA ALA A 49 -3.25 -10.22 -0.85
C ALA A 49 -4.04 -9.50 -1.95
N VAL A 50 -5.04 -10.17 -2.52
CA VAL A 50 -5.94 -9.58 -3.53
C VAL A 50 -6.73 -8.42 -2.94
N ASP A 51 -7.35 -8.62 -1.77
CA ASP A 51 -8.11 -7.57 -1.09
C ASP A 51 -7.24 -6.34 -0.83
N ARG A 52 -6.05 -6.54 -0.31
CA ARG A 52 -5.10 -5.45 -0.05
C ARG A 52 -4.71 -4.72 -1.34
N ALA A 53 -4.44 -5.43 -2.43
CA ALA A 53 -4.04 -4.81 -3.69
C ALA A 53 -5.15 -3.95 -4.30
N ILE A 54 -6.41 -4.40 -4.21
CA ILE A 54 -7.55 -3.74 -4.84
C ILE A 54 -8.12 -2.61 -3.97
N HIS A 55 -8.17 -2.80 -2.65
CA HIS A 55 -8.89 -1.90 -1.74
C HIS A 55 -7.99 -0.96 -0.93
N THR A 56 -6.71 -0.88 -1.25
CA THR A 56 -5.82 0.11 -0.62
C THR A 56 -6.06 1.48 -1.24
N SER A 57 -6.26 2.50 -0.40
CA SER A 57 -6.45 3.87 -0.84
C SER A 57 -5.78 4.85 0.11
N TYR A 58 -5.45 6.01 -0.42
CA TYR A 58 -4.85 7.10 0.32
C TYR A 58 -5.80 8.29 0.27
N VAL A 59 -6.25 8.77 1.42
CA VAL A 59 -7.21 9.87 1.52
C VAL A 59 -6.55 11.06 2.22
N LEU A 60 -6.53 12.19 1.54
CA LEU A 60 -6.07 13.45 2.10
C LEU A 60 -7.30 14.21 2.60
N THR A 61 -7.44 14.32 3.93
CA THR A 61 -8.60 14.94 4.55
C THR A 61 -8.47 16.46 4.66
N ASP A 62 -9.59 17.14 4.86
CA ASP A 62 -9.60 18.59 5.06
C ASP A 62 -8.98 19.00 6.41
N ASP A 63 -8.86 18.06 7.35
CA ASP A 63 -8.23 18.24 8.66
C ASP A 63 -6.70 18.17 8.62
N ASP A 64 -6.09 18.24 7.44
CA ASP A 64 -4.64 18.10 7.23
C ASP A 64 -4.09 16.76 7.76
N GLN A 65 -4.82 15.69 7.48
CA GLN A 65 -4.39 14.33 7.79
C GLN A 65 -4.33 13.48 6.53
N LEU A 66 -3.33 12.63 6.46
CA LEU A 66 -3.23 11.60 5.44
C LEU A 66 -3.71 10.28 6.03
N ARG A 67 -4.79 9.73 5.51
CA ARG A 67 -5.32 8.43 5.93
C ARG A 67 -4.95 7.38 4.91
N ILE A 68 -4.33 6.31 5.39
CA ILE A 68 -3.96 5.16 4.58
C ILE A 68 -4.86 4.00 4.97
N LYS A 69 -5.75 3.62 4.05
CA LYS A 69 -6.67 2.49 4.25
C LYS A 69 -6.13 1.30 3.46
N THR A 70 -5.75 0.24 4.17
CA THR A 70 -5.18 -0.96 3.57
C THR A 70 -6.23 -2.07 3.56
N GLY A 71 -6.82 -2.36 2.39
CA GLY A 71 -7.85 -3.38 2.24
C GLY A 71 -9.18 -3.01 2.91
N ARG A 72 -10.13 -3.91 2.88
CA ARG A 72 -11.44 -3.73 3.53
C ARG A 72 -11.39 -3.99 5.03
N ILE A 73 -10.56 -4.95 5.43
CA ILE A 73 -10.47 -5.43 6.81
C ILE A 73 -9.26 -4.81 7.53
N GLY A 74 -8.36 -4.17 6.78
CA GLY A 74 -7.14 -3.59 7.31
C GLY A 74 -7.40 -2.36 8.18
N GLN A 75 -6.42 -2.03 9.00
CA GLN A 75 -6.49 -0.85 9.86
C GLN A 75 -6.29 0.42 9.03
N ILE A 76 -7.00 1.48 9.43
CA ILE A 76 -6.81 2.80 8.87
C ILE A 76 -5.70 3.48 9.66
N LYS A 77 -4.62 3.85 8.97
CA LYS A 77 -3.52 4.59 9.57
C LYS A 77 -3.66 6.06 9.23
N SER A 78 -3.72 6.92 10.25
CA SER A 78 -3.83 8.37 10.06
C SER A 78 -2.51 9.03 10.44
N ILE A 79 -2.03 9.92 9.58
CA ILE A 79 -0.79 10.67 9.77
C ILE A 79 -1.12 12.14 9.61
N SER A 80 -0.75 12.95 10.61
CA SER A 80 -0.88 14.39 10.49
C SER A 80 0.15 14.93 9.49
N ILE A 81 -0.25 15.85 8.63
CA ILE A 81 0.66 16.49 7.66
C ILE A 81 1.79 17.22 8.39
N SER A 82 1.53 17.74 9.59
CA SER A 82 2.57 18.39 10.41
C SER A 82 3.67 17.43 10.87
N ASP A 83 3.40 16.13 10.92
CA ASP A 83 4.36 15.12 11.31
C ASP A 83 5.23 14.65 10.14
N ILE A 84 4.95 15.07 8.93
CA ILE A 84 5.72 14.72 7.73
C ILE A 84 6.91 15.67 7.63
N ARG A 85 8.11 15.10 7.65
CA ARG A 85 9.36 15.84 7.53
C ARG A 85 9.75 16.06 6.08
N SER A 86 9.70 14.99 5.27
CA SER A 86 10.09 15.05 3.86
C SER A 86 9.35 14.02 3.03
N LEU A 87 9.28 14.29 1.73
CA LEU A 87 8.74 13.39 0.72
C LEU A 87 9.81 13.14 -0.33
N GLU A 88 10.06 11.87 -0.63
CA GLU A 88 11.00 11.48 -1.67
C GLU A 88 10.33 10.52 -2.65
N LYS A 89 10.54 10.77 -3.94
CA LYS A 89 10.06 9.90 -5.02
C LYS A 89 11.21 8.99 -5.45
N HIS A 90 11.00 7.69 -5.32
CA HIS A 90 11.99 6.68 -5.71
C HIS A 90 11.46 5.77 -6.80
N PRO A 91 12.28 5.38 -7.78
CA PRO A 91 11.89 4.40 -8.77
C PRO A 91 11.91 2.99 -8.19
N PHE A 92 10.97 2.15 -8.63
CA PHE A 92 11.05 0.71 -8.35
C PHE A 92 12.22 0.07 -9.11
N ALA A 93 12.64 -1.11 -8.64
CA ALA A 93 13.53 -1.97 -9.39
C ALA A 93 12.97 -2.18 -10.81
N PHE A 94 13.85 -2.19 -11.81
CA PHE A 94 13.50 -2.29 -13.23
C PHE A 94 12.69 -1.11 -13.78
N ARG A 95 12.60 0.01 -13.07
CA ARG A 95 11.88 1.23 -13.49
C ARG A 95 10.43 1.03 -13.90
N ILE A 96 9.75 0.06 -13.27
CA ILE A 96 8.34 -0.27 -13.58
C ILE A 96 7.37 0.78 -13.03
N GLY A 97 7.82 1.64 -12.14
CA GLY A 97 7.00 2.68 -11.53
C GLY A 97 7.78 3.40 -10.45
N HIS A 98 7.08 4.23 -9.70
CA HIS A 98 7.68 5.01 -8.62
C HIS A 98 6.85 4.86 -7.35
N TYR A 99 7.49 4.98 -6.21
CA TYR A 99 6.83 5.08 -4.92
C TYR A 99 7.29 6.33 -4.21
N ILE A 100 6.50 6.79 -3.24
CA ILE A 100 6.85 7.95 -2.42
C ILE A 100 7.23 7.46 -1.03
N LEU A 101 8.41 7.84 -0.59
CA LEU A 101 8.88 7.58 0.76
C LEU A 101 8.58 8.81 1.62
N ILE A 102 7.75 8.63 2.64
CA ILE A 102 7.37 9.68 3.58
C ILE A 102 8.22 9.51 4.84
N GLU A 103 9.07 10.49 5.11
CA GLU A 103 9.83 10.53 6.36
C GLU A 103 9.08 11.37 7.38
N LEU A 104 8.86 10.80 8.56
CA LEU A 104 8.18 11.47 9.66
C LEU A 104 9.18 12.14 10.60
N VAL A 105 8.71 13.12 11.35
CA VAL A 105 9.53 13.88 12.31
C VAL A 105 10.13 12.97 13.38
N ASN A 106 9.43 11.88 13.75
CA ASN A 106 9.92 10.91 14.73
C ASN A 106 11.00 9.94 14.18
N GLY A 107 11.39 10.07 12.92
CA GLY A 107 12.38 9.21 12.29
C GLY A 107 11.80 7.99 11.56
N ASN A 108 10.51 7.70 11.71
CA ASN A 108 9.87 6.60 11.00
C ASN A 108 9.67 6.95 9.53
N THR A 109 9.68 5.94 8.68
CA THR A 109 9.42 6.11 7.25
C THR A 109 8.24 5.25 6.82
N ILE A 110 7.48 5.76 5.86
CA ILE A 110 6.31 5.08 5.30
C ILE A 110 6.41 5.14 3.78
N SER A 111 6.21 4.00 3.13
CA SER A 111 6.19 3.92 1.67
C SER A 111 4.74 3.87 1.18
N VAL A 112 4.40 4.70 0.21
CA VAL A 112 3.07 4.73 -0.41
C VAL A 112 3.20 4.63 -1.93
N GLN A 113 2.22 3.99 -2.56
CA GLN A 113 2.20 3.73 -4.00
C GLN A 113 0.89 4.20 -4.60
N PRO A 114 0.65 5.53 -4.69
CA PRO A 114 -0.57 6.02 -5.32
C PRO A 114 -0.56 5.79 -6.82
N ASP A 115 -1.73 5.69 -7.42
CA ASP A 115 -1.90 5.46 -8.85
C ASP A 115 -1.28 6.61 -9.67
N ASN A 116 -1.51 7.84 -9.22
CA ASN A 116 -0.87 9.03 -9.82
C ASN A 116 0.13 9.63 -8.83
N VAL A 117 1.38 9.20 -8.93
CA VAL A 117 2.45 9.58 -8.01
C VAL A 117 2.71 11.09 -8.06
N ASP A 118 2.78 11.67 -9.25
CA ASP A 118 3.10 13.10 -9.42
C ASP A 118 2.00 13.99 -8.83
N SER A 119 0.74 13.65 -9.10
CA SER A 119 -0.40 14.38 -8.55
C SER A 119 -0.46 14.28 -7.02
N PHE A 120 -0.24 13.09 -6.48
CA PHE A 120 -0.21 12.87 -5.02
C PHE A 120 0.89 13.69 -4.37
N GLN A 121 2.10 13.63 -4.90
CA GLN A 121 3.24 14.38 -4.38
C GLN A 121 2.99 15.88 -4.44
N ALA A 122 2.47 16.38 -5.57
CA ALA A 122 2.19 17.79 -5.76
C ALA A 122 1.14 18.31 -4.75
N VAL A 123 0.04 17.58 -4.57
CA VAL A 123 -1.03 17.97 -3.65
C VAL A 123 -0.53 17.95 -2.20
N LEU A 124 0.20 16.91 -1.82
CA LEU A 124 0.72 16.77 -0.46
C LEU A 124 1.78 17.83 -0.16
N THR A 125 2.68 18.11 -1.09
CA THR A 125 3.71 19.16 -0.96
C THR A 125 3.04 20.53 -0.81
N LYS A 126 2.02 20.80 -1.61
CA LYS A 126 1.27 22.07 -1.52
C LYS A 126 0.66 22.26 -0.13
N ARG A 127 0.06 21.23 0.42
CA ARG A 127 -0.52 21.29 1.77
C ARG A 127 0.53 21.49 2.85
N MET A 128 1.70 20.88 2.71
CA MET A 128 2.82 21.06 3.65
C MET A 128 3.31 22.50 3.64
N ILE A 129 3.44 23.11 2.46
CA ILE A 129 3.87 24.50 2.31
C ILE A 129 2.83 25.46 2.90
N MET A 130 1.55 25.28 2.59
CA MET A 130 0.48 26.11 3.12
C MET A 130 0.43 26.07 4.65
N ARG A 131 0.68 24.91 5.24
CA ARG A 131 0.69 24.78 6.70
C ARG A 131 1.88 25.48 7.34
N LYS A 132 3.05 25.46 6.71
CA LYS A 132 4.21 26.22 7.19
C LYS A 132 3.98 27.71 7.18
N ASP A 133 3.27 28.19 6.17
CA ASP A 133 2.94 29.63 6.05
C ASP A 133 1.93 30.08 7.12
N GLU A 134 1.11 29.14 7.64
CA GLU A 134 0.17 29.43 8.73
C GLU A 134 0.84 29.46 10.12
N GLU A 135 1.99 28.84 10.25
CA GLU A 135 2.78 28.86 11.49
C GLU A 135 3.67 30.12 11.53
#